data_70fdf3b6b8db02394990c4f79bb438c3
#
_entry.id   70fdf3b6b8db02394990c4f79bb438c3
#
_cell.length_a   1.000
_cell.length_b   1.000
_cell.length_c   1.000
_cell.angle_alpha   90.00
_cell.angle_beta   90.00
_cell.angle_gamma   90.00
#
_symmetry.space_group_name_H-M   'P 1'
#
loop_
_entity.id
_entity.type
_entity.pdbx_description
1 polymer ?
#
loop_
_entity_poly.entity_id
_entity_poly.type
_entity_poly.pdbx_seq_one_letter_code
_entity_poly.pdbx_strand_id
1 'polypeptide(L)'
;VVRASQEAPGVRLRFVQKVDKDRAPLRDGSVDLETGVVDETTGPEVRTRALFRDRYIGVVRTGHALSRGKITPARYASGKHILVSRQGLDKGPVDEALKSAGLEREIVTIVGGFSAALTIARATDLVATVPERHTASLRAGMHCFPLPVAAQEFTVSMLWHPRMHADPAHQWLRGLVLDTCAAMR
;
A
#
# COMPACT_ATOMS: atom_id res chain seq x y z
N VAL A 1 -3.23 6.12 15.97
CA VAL A 1 -4.36 6.87 16.57
C VAL A 1 -4.31 6.72 18.09
N VAL A 2 -4.34 5.51 18.67
CA VAL A 2 -4.40 5.27 20.14
C VAL A 2 -3.31 6.05 20.89
N ARG A 3 -2.04 5.92 20.53
CA ARG A 3 -0.95 6.68 21.16
C ARG A 3 -1.16 8.20 21.05
N ALA A 4 -1.57 8.68 19.87
CA ALA A 4 -1.82 10.11 19.68
C ALA A 4 -2.90 10.65 20.62
N SER A 5 -3.99 9.91 20.81
CA SER A 5 -5.06 10.33 21.73
C SER A 5 -4.65 10.29 23.20
N GLN A 6 -3.67 9.46 23.57
CA GLN A 6 -3.12 9.38 24.92
C GLN A 6 -2.09 10.46 25.20
N GLU A 7 -1.15 10.67 24.27
CA GLU A 7 -0.02 11.60 24.43
C GLU A 7 -0.42 13.06 24.18
N ALA A 8 -1.41 13.30 23.29
CA ALA A 8 -1.87 14.63 22.89
C ALA A 8 -3.40 14.65 22.68
N PRO A 9 -4.20 14.61 23.75
CA PRO A 9 -5.67 14.49 23.67
C PRO A 9 -6.36 15.67 22.96
N GLY A 10 -5.68 16.83 22.86
CA GLY A 10 -6.18 17.99 22.10
C GLY A 10 -5.91 17.94 20.59
N VAL A 11 -5.13 16.96 20.11
CA VAL A 11 -4.79 16.85 18.69
C VAL A 11 -5.84 16.03 17.95
N ARG A 12 -6.35 16.56 16.83
CA ARG A 12 -7.22 15.83 15.90
C ARG A 12 -6.41 15.39 14.69
N LEU A 13 -6.38 14.09 14.44
CA LEU A 13 -5.80 13.51 13.22
C LEU A 13 -6.88 13.35 12.15
N ARG A 14 -6.63 13.92 10.96
CA ARG A 14 -7.48 13.74 9.78
C ARG A 14 -6.71 12.98 8.71
N PHE A 15 -7.20 11.81 8.34
CA PHE A 15 -6.65 11.01 7.25
C PHE A 15 -7.34 11.37 5.95
N VAL A 16 -6.57 11.78 4.96
CA VAL A 16 -7.06 12.15 3.63
C VAL A 16 -6.51 11.15 2.62
N GLN A 17 -7.39 10.61 1.79
CA GLN A 17 -6.94 9.71 0.73
C GLN A 17 -6.24 10.52 -0.36
N LYS A 18 -5.04 10.09 -0.72
CA LYS A 18 -4.31 10.66 -1.85
C LYS A 18 -4.88 10.10 -3.16
N VAL A 19 -5.35 11.00 -4.02
CA VAL A 19 -5.97 10.63 -5.31
C VAL A 19 -4.90 10.45 -6.39
N ASP A 20 -3.92 11.34 -6.43
CA ASP A 20 -2.84 11.37 -7.43
C ASP A 20 -1.46 11.49 -6.78
N LYS A 21 -0.42 11.57 -7.60
CA LYS A 21 0.97 11.73 -7.14
C LYS A 21 1.39 13.18 -6.89
N ASP A 22 0.49 14.14 -7.06
CA ASP A 22 0.79 15.55 -6.82
C ASP A 22 1.17 15.79 -5.35
N ARG A 23 2.18 16.64 -5.14
CA ARG A 23 2.67 17.09 -3.83
C ARG A 23 2.16 18.49 -3.46
N ALA A 24 1.28 19.07 -4.27
CA ALA A 24 0.67 20.37 -3.98
C ALA A 24 0.09 20.43 -2.56
N PRO A 25 -0.62 19.40 -2.04
CA PRO A 25 -1.15 19.40 -0.67
C PRO A 25 -0.10 19.59 0.43
N LEU A 26 1.13 19.10 0.23
CA LEU A 26 2.24 19.37 1.18
C LEU A 26 2.77 20.79 1.04
N ARG A 27 2.79 21.36 -0.18
CA ARG A 27 3.28 22.72 -0.44
C ARG A 27 2.32 23.78 0.05
N ASP A 28 1.03 23.63 -0.19
CA ASP A 28 0.00 24.59 0.22
C ASP A 28 -0.40 24.46 1.70
N GLY A 29 -0.10 23.30 2.33
CA GLY A 29 -0.36 23.03 3.73
C GLY A 29 -1.75 22.47 4.03
N SER A 30 -2.47 22.01 3.01
CA SER A 30 -3.71 21.26 3.22
C SER A 30 -3.44 19.87 3.78
N VAL A 31 -2.21 19.37 3.61
CA VAL A 31 -1.69 18.13 4.22
C VAL A 31 -0.35 18.43 4.93
N ASP A 32 -0.26 18.03 6.19
CA ASP A 32 0.96 18.24 7.01
C ASP A 32 2.00 17.16 6.75
N LEU A 33 1.57 15.90 6.66
CA LEU A 33 2.41 14.73 6.52
C LEU A 33 1.78 13.73 5.55
N GLU A 34 2.56 13.21 4.64
CA GLU A 34 2.16 12.16 3.71
C GLU A 34 2.93 10.87 3.98
N THR A 35 2.32 9.72 3.74
CA THR A 35 2.99 8.42 3.66
C THR A 35 2.84 7.84 2.26
N GLY A 36 3.94 7.36 1.68
CA GLY A 36 3.90 6.81 0.33
C GLY A 36 5.27 6.33 -0.15
N VAL A 37 5.31 5.89 -1.39
CA VAL A 37 6.55 5.52 -2.07
C VAL A 37 7.16 6.78 -2.68
N VAL A 38 8.46 6.96 -2.47
CA VAL A 38 9.25 8.03 -3.10
C VAL A 38 9.61 7.56 -4.51
N ASP A 39 9.37 8.40 -5.48
CA ASP A 39 9.71 8.17 -6.88
C ASP A 39 10.28 9.45 -7.52
N GLU A 40 10.60 9.40 -8.80
CA GLU A 40 11.18 10.52 -9.56
C GLU A 40 10.28 11.76 -9.61
N THR A 41 8.97 11.59 -9.34
CA THR A 41 8.01 12.71 -9.28
C THR A 41 8.01 13.42 -7.91
N THR A 42 8.74 12.88 -6.94
CA THR A 42 8.92 13.54 -5.64
C THR A 42 9.86 14.73 -5.82
N GLY A 43 9.36 15.95 -5.69
CA GLY A 43 10.14 17.18 -5.87
C GLY A 43 11.30 17.27 -4.87
N PRO A 44 12.41 17.91 -5.25
CA PRO A 44 13.62 18.00 -4.43
C PRO A 44 13.39 18.81 -3.15
N GLU A 45 12.35 19.62 -3.11
CA GLU A 45 11.96 20.41 -1.94
C GLU A 45 11.30 19.60 -0.83
N VAL A 46 10.81 18.38 -1.14
CA VAL A 46 10.12 17.55 -0.14
C VAL A 46 11.13 16.76 0.67
N ARG A 47 11.06 16.87 2.01
CA ARG A 47 11.84 16.03 2.90
C ARG A 47 11.20 14.67 3.05
N THR A 48 12.04 13.63 3.08
CA THR A 48 11.60 12.24 3.16
C THR A 48 12.33 11.49 4.27
N ARG A 49 11.66 10.49 4.85
CA ARG A 49 12.27 9.52 5.74
C ARG A 49 11.63 8.16 5.56
N ALA A 50 12.45 7.15 5.32
CA ALA A 50 12.01 5.77 5.18
C ALA A 50 11.35 5.28 6.49
N LEU A 51 10.23 4.58 6.36
CA LEU A 51 9.50 3.95 7.45
C LEU A 51 9.73 2.44 7.48
N PHE A 52 9.44 1.76 6.38
CA PHE A 52 9.63 0.31 6.25
C PHE A 52 9.67 -0.12 4.77
N ARG A 53 10.20 -1.30 4.53
CA ARG A 53 10.09 -2.00 3.26
C ARG A 53 8.81 -2.82 3.23
N ASP A 54 8.19 -2.91 2.07
CA ASP A 54 7.02 -3.73 1.80
C ASP A 54 7.14 -4.40 0.43
N ARG A 55 6.36 -5.44 0.21
CA ARG A 55 6.28 -6.17 -1.06
C ARG A 55 4.84 -6.56 -1.35
N TYR A 56 4.54 -6.83 -2.59
CA TYR A 56 3.24 -7.36 -2.97
C TYR A 56 3.16 -8.86 -2.70
N ILE A 57 1.98 -9.28 -2.23
CA ILE A 57 1.59 -10.69 -2.04
C ILE A 57 0.24 -10.94 -2.72
N GLY A 58 0.01 -12.20 -3.07
CA GLY A 58 -1.33 -12.66 -3.48
C GLY A 58 -2.18 -13.01 -2.26
N VAL A 59 -3.45 -12.67 -2.31
CA VAL A 59 -4.43 -12.96 -1.25
C VAL A 59 -5.72 -13.45 -1.86
N VAL A 60 -6.24 -14.55 -1.31
CA VAL A 60 -7.50 -15.17 -1.72
C VAL A 60 -8.29 -15.62 -0.49
N ARG A 61 -9.59 -15.87 -0.64
CA ARG A 61 -10.39 -16.45 0.42
C ARG A 61 -9.90 -17.85 0.82
N THR A 62 -10.22 -18.28 2.02
CA THR A 62 -10.01 -19.66 2.45
C THR A 62 -10.76 -20.62 1.54
N GLY A 63 -10.12 -21.73 1.13
CA GLY A 63 -10.68 -22.72 0.24
C GLY A 63 -10.63 -22.37 -1.26
N HIS A 64 -10.06 -21.23 -1.65
CA HIS A 64 -9.79 -20.90 -3.04
C HIS A 64 -8.84 -21.92 -3.70
N ALA A 65 -8.91 -22.11 -5.01
CA ALA A 65 -8.03 -23.05 -5.74
C ALA A 65 -6.53 -22.78 -5.53
N LEU A 66 -6.12 -21.49 -5.44
CA LEU A 66 -4.74 -21.10 -5.16
C LEU A 66 -4.30 -21.29 -3.70
N SER A 67 -5.18 -21.71 -2.79
CA SER A 67 -4.78 -22.05 -1.42
C SER A 67 -4.12 -23.43 -1.28
N ARG A 68 -4.04 -24.21 -2.37
CA ARG A 68 -3.51 -25.58 -2.38
C ARG A 68 -2.43 -25.75 -3.44
N GLY A 69 -1.40 -26.52 -3.12
CA GLY A 69 -0.33 -26.88 -4.05
C GLY A 69 0.57 -25.70 -4.43
N LYS A 70 1.54 -25.95 -5.32
CA LYS A 70 2.52 -24.95 -5.77
C LYS A 70 1.85 -23.90 -6.67
N ILE A 71 2.05 -22.64 -6.37
CA ILE A 71 1.59 -21.52 -7.18
C ILE A 71 2.70 -21.15 -8.17
N THR A 72 2.47 -21.46 -9.46
CA THR A 72 3.37 -21.08 -10.56
C THR A 72 2.89 -19.74 -11.18
N PRO A 73 3.73 -19.02 -11.94
CA PRO A 73 3.31 -17.82 -12.67
C PRO A 73 2.08 -18.05 -13.56
N ALA A 74 2.07 -19.13 -14.32
CA ALA A 74 0.94 -19.47 -15.19
C ALA A 74 -0.36 -19.75 -14.40
N ARG A 75 -0.24 -20.46 -13.27
CA ARG A 75 -1.39 -20.76 -12.42
C ARG A 75 -1.93 -19.51 -11.70
N TYR A 76 -1.05 -18.60 -11.33
CA TYR A 76 -1.46 -17.30 -10.79
C TYR A 76 -2.16 -16.46 -11.86
N ALA A 77 -1.57 -16.37 -13.06
CA ALA A 77 -2.11 -15.59 -14.17
C ALA A 77 -3.46 -16.11 -14.68
N SER A 78 -3.72 -17.43 -14.60
CA SER A 78 -5.01 -18.03 -15.03
C SER A 78 -6.20 -17.71 -14.12
N GLY A 79 -5.96 -17.12 -12.95
CA GLY A 79 -7.01 -16.63 -12.06
C GLY A 79 -7.68 -15.35 -12.60
N LYS A 80 -8.82 -14.99 -12.02
CA LYS A 80 -9.46 -13.68 -12.22
C LYS A 80 -9.02 -12.73 -11.12
N HIS A 81 -8.60 -11.52 -11.49
CA HIS A 81 -7.90 -10.62 -10.57
C HIS A 81 -8.65 -9.32 -10.28
N ILE A 82 -8.39 -8.80 -9.09
CA ILE A 82 -8.75 -7.45 -8.69
C ILE A 82 -7.48 -6.60 -8.81
N LEU A 83 -7.54 -5.51 -9.56
CA LEU A 83 -6.51 -4.50 -9.62
C LEU A 83 -6.83 -3.36 -8.65
N VAL A 84 -5.84 -2.93 -7.89
CA VAL A 84 -5.96 -1.71 -7.08
C VAL A 84 -5.30 -0.56 -7.84
N SER A 85 -6.12 0.36 -8.32
CA SER A 85 -5.67 1.56 -9.03
C SER A 85 -6.53 2.76 -8.63
N ARG A 86 -5.91 3.79 -8.03
CA ARG A 86 -6.62 5.02 -7.66
C ARG A 86 -6.98 5.88 -8.86
N GLN A 87 -6.23 5.75 -9.93
CA GLN A 87 -6.43 6.50 -11.18
C GLN A 87 -7.23 5.72 -12.23
N GLY A 88 -7.71 4.51 -11.89
CA GLY A 88 -8.45 3.67 -12.81
C GLY A 88 -7.61 3.07 -13.95
N LEU A 89 -6.27 2.98 -13.77
CA LEU A 89 -5.40 2.33 -14.75
C LEU A 89 -5.72 0.83 -14.82
N ASP A 90 -5.62 0.27 -16.01
CA ASP A 90 -5.92 -1.13 -16.28
C ASP A 90 -4.75 -2.09 -16.00
N LYS A 91 -3.57 -1.56 -15.73
CA LYS A 91 -2.33 -2.32 -15.46
C LYS A 91 -1.56 -1.72 -14.28
N GLY A 92 -0.75 -2.55 -13.63
CA GLY A 92 0.09 -2.18 -12.50
C GLY A 92 1.44 -2.92 -12.51
N PRO A 93 2.29 -2.74 -11.48
CA PRO A 93 3.65 -3.30 -11.46
C PRO A 93 3.72 -4.82 -11.63
N VAL A 94 2.71 -5.56 -11.18
CA VAL A 94 2.66 -7.03 -11.32
C VAL A 94 2.37 -7.45 -12.76
N ASP A 95 1.66 -6.61 -13.52
CA ASP A 95 1.37 -6.88 -14.93
C ASP A 95 2.63 -6.79 -15.79
N GLU A 96 3.55 -5.86 -15.45
CA GLU A 96 4.86 -5.77 -16.09
C GLU A 96 5.74 -7.00 -15.78
N ALA A 97 5.71 -7.49 -14.53
CA ALA A 97 6.43 -8.70 -14.15
C ALA A 97 5.89 -9.96 -14.86
N LEU A 98 4.55 -10.08 -15.02
CA LEU A 98 3.93 -11.16 -15.78
C LEU A 98 4.27 -11.08 -17.26
N LYS A 99 4.22 -9.89 -17.85
CA LYS A 99 4.58 -9.66 -19.25
C LYS A 99 6.01 -10.09 -19.57
N SER A 100 6.94 -9.83 -18.66
CA SER A 100 8.35 -10.29 -18.77
C SER A 100 8.47 -11.82 -18.79
N ALA A 101 7.50 -12.54 -18.23
CA ALA A 101 7.40 -13.99 -18.27
C ALA A 101 6.51 -14.51 -19.42
N GLY A 102 6.09 -13.65 -20.35
CA GLY A 102 5.19 -13.99 -21.47
C GLY A 102 3.77 -14.31 -21.04
N LEU A 103 3.32 -13.80 -19.88
CA LEU A 103 2.00 -14.05 -19.30
C LEU A 103 1.19 -12.77 -19.16
N GLU A 104 -0.12 -12.91 -19.21
CA GLU A 104 -1.09 -11.86 -18.87
C GLU A 104 -2.13 -12.45 -17.91
N ARG A 105 -2.72 -11.59 -17.08
CA ARG A 105 -3.82 -11.96 -16.18
C ARG A 105 -5.10 -11.23 -16.56
N GLU A 106 -6.24 -11.85 -16.30
CA GLU A 106 -7.55 -11.23 -16.50
C GLU A 106 -7.90 -10.32 -15.31
N ILE A 107 -7.99 -9.01 -15.54
CA ILE A 107 -8.49 -8.05 -14.55
C ILE A 107 -9.99 -7.91 -14.76
N VAL A 108 -10.78 -8.37 -13.81
CA VAL A 108 -12.27 -8.31 -13.88
C VAL A 108 -12.86 -7.20 -13.01
N THR A 109 -12.03 -6.62 -12.11
CA THR A 109 -12.48 -5.57 -11.21
C THR A 109 -11.34 -4.63 -10.89
N ILE A 110 -11.58 -3.32 -10.93
CA ILE A 110 -10.64 -2.28 -10.54
C ILE A 110 -11.24 -1.52 -9.35
N VAL A 111 -10.45 -1.32 -8.29
CA VAL A 111 -10.86 -0.61 -7.08
C VAL A 111 -9.83 0.42 -6.66
N GLY A 112 -10.25 1.46 -5.94
CA GLY A 112 -9.37 2.55 -5.50
C GLY A 112 -8.52 2.25 -4.25
N GLY A 113 -8.70 1.10 -3.59
CA GLY A 113 -7.99 0.82 -2.34
C GLY A 113 -7.91 -0.65 -1.97
N PHE A 114 -6.88 -0.99 -1.17
CA PHE A 114 -6.59 -2.37 -0.76
C PHE A 114 -7.66 -2.99 0.14
N SER A 115 -8.33 -2.20 0.98
CA SER A 115 -9.44 -2.68 1.83
C SER A 115 -10.62 -3.17 0.98
N ALA A 116 -11.00 -2.43 -0.04
CA ALA A 116 -12.03 -2.83 -0.98
C ALA A 116 -11.64 -4.12 -1.74
N ALA A 117 -10.39 -4.20 -2.22
CA ALA A 117 -9.89 -5.40 -2.88
C ALA A 117 -9.97 -6.64 -1.97
N LEU A 118 -9.56 -6.52 -0.71
CA LEU A 118 -9.61 -7.62 0.26
C LEU A 118 -11.04 -8.02 0.63
N THR A 119 -11.94 -7.04 0.74
CA THR A 119 -13.36 -7.31 1.00
C THR A 119 -13.97 -8.14 -0.14
N ILE A 120 -13.72 -7.76 -1.39
CA ILE A 120 -14.21 -8.50 -2.56
C ILE A 120 -13.56 -9.89 -2.64
N ALA A 121 -12.23 -9.98 -2.50
CA ALA A 121 -11.53 -11.26 -2.55
C ALA A 121 -11.97 -12.24 -1.45
N ARG A 122 -12.37 -11.74 -0.28
CA ARG A 122 -12.91 -12.56 0.81
C ARG A 122 -14.22 -13.23 0.45
N ALA A 123 -15.06 -12.58 -0.35
CA ALA A 123 -16.41 -13.01 -0.71
C ALA A 123 -16.50 -13.71 -2.08
N THR A 124 -15.40 -13.76 -2.85
CA THR A 124 -15.40 -14.26 -4.23
C THR A 124 -14.20 -15.15 -4.53
N ASP A 125 -14.14 -15.72 -5.73
CA ASP A 125 -12.97 -16.44 -6.26
C ASP A 125 -11.99 -15.50 -7.00
N LEU A 126 -11.96 -14.23 -6.65
CA LEU A 126 -11.03 -13.27 -7.22
C LEU A 126 -9.73 -13.23 -6.42
N VAL A 127 -8.63 -13.01 -7.13
CA VAL A 127 -7.30 -12.87 -6.55
C VAL A 127 -7.00 -11.40 -6.31
N ALA A 128 -6.77 -11.01 -5.07
CA ALA A 128 -6.25 -9.70 -4.74
C ALA A 128 -4.71 -9.71 -4.69
N THR A 129 -4.08 -8.64 -5.15
CA THR A 129 -2.65 -8.40 -4.99
C THR A 129 -2.46 -7.13 -4.16
N VAL A 130 -1.86 -7.28 -2.99
CA VAL A 130 -1.80 -6.20 -1.98
C VAL A 130 -0.43 -6.15 -1.30
N PRO A 131 -0.01 -4.99 -0.75
CA PRO A 131 1.18 -4.89 0.08
C PRO A 131 1.05 -5.75 1.34
N GLU A 132 2.09 -6.55 1.62
CA GLU A 132 2.07 -7.53 2.70
C GLU A 132 1.95 -6.88 4.07
N ARG A 133 2.81 -5.92 4.36
CA ARG A 133 2.90 -5.29 5.67
C ARG A 133 1.76 -4.29 5.89
N HIS A 134 1.49 -3.45 4.90
CA HIS A 134 0.44 -2.43 4.96
C HIS A 134 -0.95 -3.03 5.21
N THR A 135 -1.23 -4.23 4.71
CA THR A 135 -2.55 -4.86 4.80
C THR A 135 -2.64 -5.97 5.86
N ALA A 136 -1.62 -6.14 6.70
CA ALA A 136 -1.53 -7.28 7.62
C ALA A 136 -2.78 -7.47 8.50
N SER A 137 -3.29 -6.40 9.10
CA SER A 137 -4.48 -6.43 9.96
C SER A 137 -5.80 -6.71 9.22
N LEU A 138 -5.84 -6.52 7.91
CA LEU A 138 -7.04 -6.68 7.07
C LEU A 138 -7.21 -8.11 6.52
N ARG A 139 -6.19 -8.97 6.65
CA ARG A 139 -6.13 -10.28 6.00
C ARG A 139 -6.49 -11.47 6.91
N ALA A 140 -6.97 -11.21 8.12
CA ALA A 140 -7.38 -12.29 9.04
C ALA A 140 -8.38 -13.24 8.37
N GLY A 141 -8.12 -14.55 8.46
CA GLY A 141 -8.97 -15.58 7.86
C GLY A 141 -8.87 -15.72 6.34
N MET A 142 -7.87 -15.09 5.69
CA MET A 142 -7.61 -15.26 4.26
C MET A 142 -6.32 -16.06 4.04
N HIS A 143 -6.20 -16.69 2.87
CA HIS A 143 -4.97 -17.36 2.46
C HIS A 143 -4.07 -16.39 1.71
N CYS A 144 -2.83 -16.25 2.19
CA CYS A 144 -1.81 -15.37 1.64
C CYS A 144 -0.67 -16.19 1.04
N PHE A 145 -0.11 -15.74 -0.07
CA PHE A 145 1.02 -16.41 -0.71
C PHE A 145 1.97 -15.41 -1.36
N PRO A 146 3.28 -15.73 -1.43
CA PRO A 146 4.24 -14.93 -2.18
C PRO A 146 3.86 -14.90 -3.66
N LEU A 147 4.05 -13.75 -4.32
CA LEU A 147 3.86 -13.70 -5.76
C LEU A 147 4.83 -14.64 -6.47
N PRO A 148 4.38 -15.42 -7.44
CA PRO A 148 5.24 -16.35 -8.17
C PRO A 148 6.05 -15.64 -9.29
N VAL A 149 6.06 -14.32 -9.31
CA VAL A 149 6.83 -13.47 -10.22
C VAL A 149 7.67 -12.49 -9.42
N ALA A 150 8.78 -12.03 -10.01
CA ALA A 150 9.66 -11.05 -9.40
C ALA A 150 8.99 -9.67 -9.41
N ALA A 151 8.19 -9.38 -8.38
CA ALA A 151 7.68 -8.05 -8.14
C ALA A 151 8.67 -7.27 -7.25
N GLN A 152 8.99 -6.05 -7.67
CA GLN A 152 9.94 -5.21 -6.96
C GLN A 152 9.42 -4.87 -5.55
N GLU A 153 10.29 -5.02 -4.55
CA GLU A 153 10.05 -4.45 -3.22
C GLU A 153 10.09 -2.93 -3.28
N PHE A 154 9.34 -2.29 -2.42
CA PHE A 154 9.28 -0.84 -2.34
C PHE A 154 9.42 -0.36 -0.90
N THR A 155 9.92 0.86 -0.74
CA THR A 155 10.05 1.50 0.57
C THR A 155 8.90 2.49 0.76
N VAL A 156 8.13 2.28 1.82
CA VAL A 156 7.17 3.27 2.29
C VAL A 156 7.93 4.29 3.13
N SER A 157 7.76 5.55 2.79
CA SER A 157 8.39 6.70 3.45
C SER A 157 7.34 7.68 3.96
N MET A 158 7.68 8.47 4.95
CA MET A 158 6.96 9.70 5.26
C MET A 158 7.59 10.87 4.53
N LEU A 159 6.74 11.80 4.09
CA LEU A 159 7.11 12.98 3.32
C LEU A 159 6.48 14.22 3.95
N TRP A 160 7.23 15.33 4.01
CA TRP A 160 6.73 16.61 4.53
C TRP A 160 7.43 17.79 3.87
N HIS A 161 6.77 18.95 3.88
CA HIS A 161 7.37 20.17 3.37
C HIS A 161 8.41 20.73 4.36
N PRO A 162 9.56 21.28 3.91
CA PRO A 162 10.64 21.79 4.76
C PRO A 162 10.20 22.82 5.79
N ARG A 163 9.15 23.63 5.51
CA ARG A 163 8.62 24.61 6.48
C ARG A 163 8.18 23.98 7.80
N MET A 164 7.74 22.69 7.78
CA MET A 164 7.32 21.94 8.96
C MET A 164 8.48 21.21 9.66
N HIS A 165 9.72 21.37 9.14
CA HIS A 165 10.84 20.57 9.63
C HIS A 165 11.19 20.87 11.08
N ALA A 166 11.23 22.15 11.45
CA ALA A 166 11.58 22.63 12.77
C ALA A 166 10.37 22.76 13.72
N ASP A 167 9.14 22.60 13.22
CA ASP A 167 7.93 22.71 14.02
C ASP A 167 7.86 21.57 15.07
N PRO A 168 7.76 21.88 16.39
CA PRO A 168 7.80 20.88 17.45
C PRO A 168 6.64 19.89 17.41
N ALA A 169 5.43 20.35 17.08
CA ALA A 169 4.26 19.48 16.99
C ALA A 169 4.38 18.50 15.82
N HIS A 170 4.90 19.00 14.71
CA HIS A 170 5.18 18.16 13.55
C HIS A 170 6.34 17.18 13.77
N GLN A 171 7.38 17.57 14.54
CA GLN A 171 8.46 16.67 14.96
C GLN A 171 7.91 15.54 15.83
N TRP A 172 7.06 15.86 16.81
CA TRP A 172 6.35 14.86 17.61
C TRP A 172 5.53 13.89 16.74
N LEU A 173 4.74 14.42 15.80
CA LEU A 173 3.95 13.58 14.89
C LEU A 173 4.83 12.62 14.08
N ARG A 174 5.95 13.10 13.53
CA ARG A 174 6.91 12.25 12.79
C ARG A 174 7.52 11.17 13.69
N GLY A 175 7.87 11.52 14.94
CA GLY A 175 8.36 10.57 15.94
C GLY A 175 7.33 9.48 16.22
N LEU A 176 6.08 9.86 16.45
CA LEU A 176 4.98 8.94 16.69
C LEU A 176 4.76 7.95 15.53
N VAL A 177 4.84 8.43 14.29
CA VAL A 177 4.72 7.57 13.09
C VAL A 177 5.89 6.60 12.99
N LEU A 178 7.13 7.06 13.20
CA LEU A 178 8.33 6.23 13.18
C LEU A 178 8.27 5.10 14.19
N ASP A 179 7.98 5.43 15.45
CA ASP A 179 7.91 4.47 16.55
C ASP A 179 6.82 3.42 16.29
N THR A 180 5.66 3.88 15.80
CA THR A 180 4.55 2.98 15.45
C THR A 180 4.97 2.01 14.35
N CYS A 181 5.61 2.48 13.30
CA CYS A 181 6.10 1.62 12.22
C CYS A 181 7.23 0.67 12.64
N ALA A 182 8.08 1.10 13.59
CA ALA A 182 9.13 0.24 14.15
C ALA A 182 8.57 -0.89 15.01
N ALA A 183 7.50 -0.64 15.75
CA ALA A 183 6.84 -1.63 16.61
C ALA A 183 6.03 -2.68 15.82
N MET A 184 5.73 -2.43 14.54
CA MET A 184 5.00 -3.35 13.65
C MET A 184 5.90 -4.40 12.97
N ARG A 185 7.03 -4.76 13.55
CA ARG A 185 7.97 -5.76 13.00
C ARG A 185 7.47 -7.19 13.19
#